data_15ecd79d0efe151e845c3f66b28f82f7
#
_entry.id   15ecd79d0efe151e845c3f66b28f82f7
#
_cell.length_a   1.000
_cell.length_b   1.000
_cell.length_c   1.000
_cell.angle_alpha   90.00
_cell.angle_beta   90.00
_cell.angle_gamma   90.00
#
_symmetry.space_group_name_H-M   'P 1'
#
loop_
_entity.id
_entity.type
_entity.pdbx_description
1 polymer ?
#
loop_
_entity_poly.entity_id
_entity_poly.type
_entity_poly.pdbx_seq_one_letter_code
_entity_poly.pdbx_strand_id
1 'polypeptide(L)'
;MDELKINKATVIDCFNNASEETKDALKHLFGEKVFEFDYTSIKTFEDACNRIRVSANTLSAVGNHFNKAFAQANALYKLMIIQDAINDGYPLDEDGDAWYPYWVLYSKGEIAEMGEDKRKANGIKLLSCVSANNSENAGVRGASANHRGAYTFANYGFPLCFGSKAKALYAGKQFESLYLQYYGLKLQEGEK
;
A
#
# COMPACT_ATOMS: atom_id res chain seq x y z
N MET A 1 2.43 45.20 -8.09
CA MET A 1 3.04 44.01 -8.74
C MET A 1 1.95 43.02 -8.90
N ASP A 2 1.63 42.63 -10.14
CA ASP A 2 0.59 41.65 -10.38
C ASP A 2 1.13 40.25 -10.00
N GLU A 3 0.37 39.55 -9.16
CA GLU A 3 0.75 38.23 -8.68
C GLU A 3 0.43 37.19 -9.79
N LEU A 4 1.45 36.51 -10.30
CA LEU A 4 1.26 35.44 -11.29
C LEU A 4 0.87 34.15 -10.57
N LYS A 5 -0.37 33.69 -10.75
CA LYS A 5 -0.83 32.39 -10.22
C LYS A 5 -0.51 31.27 -11.21
N ILE A 6 0.40 30.38 -10.82
CA ILE A 6 0.78 29.22 -11.63
C ILE A 6 0.16 27.97 -11.04
N ASN A 7 -0.49 27.14 -11.87
CA ASN A 7 -1.09 25.90 -11.45
C ASN A 7 -0.02 24.81 -11.32
N LYS A 8 0.09 24.20 -10.13
CA LYS A 8 1.07 23.13 -9.85
C LYS A 8 0.94 21.95 -10.83
N ALA A 9 -0.29 21.52 -11.16
CA ALA A 9 -0.50 20.42 -12.09
C ALA A 9 0.07 20.70 -13.49
N THR A 10 -0.10 21.92 -14.00
CA THR A 10 0.47 22.36 -15.27
C THR A 10 2.00 22.35 -15.25
N VAL A 11 2.61 22.77 -14.13
CA VAL A 11 4.07 22.75 -13.97
C VAL A 11 4.61 21.32 -13.98
N ILE A 12 3.93 20.40 -13.28
CA ILE A 12 4.30 18.97 -13.26
C ILE A 12 4.15 18.35 -14.66
N ASP A 13 3.07 18.66 -15.37
CA ASP A 13 2.87 18.16 -16.74
C ASP A 13 3.95 18.67 -17.70
N CYS A 14 4.29 19.95 -17.63
CA CYS A 14 5.41 20.53 -18.37
C CYS A 14 6.74 19.82 -18.03
N PHE A 15 7.01 19.57 -16.76
CA PHE A 15 8.20 18.87 -16.33
C PHE A 15 8.30 17.45 -16.88
N ASN A 16 7.20 16.69 -16.83
CA ASN A 16 7.17 15.31 -17.32
C ASN A 16 7.43 15.18 -18.82
N ASN A 17 7.08 16.22 -19.58
CA ASN A 17 7.23 16.24 -21.04
C ASN A 17 8.46 17.05 -21.51
N ALA A 18 9.27 17.59 -20.61
CA ALA A 18 10.40 18.45 -20.92
C ALA A 18 11.69 17.66 -21.23
N SER A 19 12.63 18.32 -21.94
CA SER A 19 14.02 17.89 -22.02
C SER A 19 14.73 17.97 -20.69
N GLU A 20 15.84 17.25 -20.50
CA GLU A 20 16.59 17.28 -19.23
C GLU A 20 17.07 18.70 -18.86
N GLU A 21 17.54 19.50 -19.82
CA GLU A 21 17.92 20.90 -19.59
C GLU A 21 16.73 21.73 -19.07
N THR A 22 15.54 21.51 -19.63
CA THR A 22 14.33 22.22 -19.19
C THR A 22 13.87 21.72 -17.83
N LYS A 23 14.01 20.43 -17.52
CA LYS A 23 13.73 19.88 -16.20
C LYS A 23 14.61 20.50 -15.13
N ASP A 24 15.90 20.65 -15.42
CA ASP A 24 16.84 21.29 -14.48
C ASP A 24 16.48 22.76 -14.23
N ALA A 25 16.13 23.49 -15.27
CA ALA A 25 15.65 24.87 -15.13
C ALA A 25 14.37 24.95 -14.29
N LEU A 26 13.40 24.03 -14.51
CA LEU A 26 12.17 23.99 -13.74
C LEU A 26 12.43 23.62 -12.26
N LYS A 27 13.34 22.67 -11.97
CA LYS A 27 13.75 22.35 -10.60
C LYS A 27 14.38 23.55 -9.91
N HIS A 28 15.21 24.31 -10.64
CA HIS A 28 15.84 25.52 -10.10
C HIS A 28 14.82 26.61 -9.79
N LEU A 29 13.81 26.80 -10.64
CA LEU A 29 12.77 27.83 -10.50
C LEU A 29 11.76 27.51 -9.39
N PHE A 30 11.33 26.26 -9.28
CA PHE A 30 10.22 25.85 -8.40
C PHE A 30 10.67 25.02 -7.19
N GLY A 31 11.93 24.61 -7.14
CA GLY A 31 12.49 23.70 -6.15
C GLY A 31 12.24 22.23 -6.47
N GLU A 32 13.20 21.36 -6.16
CA GLU A 32 13.15 19.92 -6.48
C GLU A 32 11.92 19.22 -5.90
N LYS A 33 11.53 19.59 -4.67
CA LYS A 33 10.38 19.00 -3.96
C LYS A 33 9.04 19.15 -4.70
N VAL A 34 8.90 20.11 -5.60
CA VAL A 34 7.66 20.29 -6.39
C VAL A 34 7.48 19.13 -7.35
N PHE A 35 8.58 18.53 -7.80
CA PHE A 35 8.61 17.47 -8.81
C PHE A 35 8.81 16.07 -8.21
N GLU A 36 9.00 15.98 -6.89
CA GLU A 36 9.02 14.68 -6.21
C GLU A 36 7.66 13.99 -6.34
N PHE A 37 7.71 12.69 -6.63
CA PHE A 37 6.49 11.89 -6.73
C PHE A 37 5.80 11.78 -5.37
N ASP A 38 4.58 12.25 -5.31
CA ASP A 38 3.71 12.08 -4.14
C ASP A 38 3.02 10.71 -4.19
N TYR A 39 3.62 9.72 -3.54
CA TYR A 39 3.05 8.37 -3.45
C TYR A 39 1.68 8.34 -2.76
N THR A 40 1.32 9.36 -1.98
CA THR A 40 0.00 9.44 -1.33
C THR A 40 -1.13 9.76 -2.32
N SER A 41 -0.78 10.11 -3.58
CA SER A 41 -1.73 10.24 -4.68
C SER A 41 -2.32 8.90 -5.13
N ILE A 42 -1.64 7.78 -4.85
CA ILE A 42 -2.10 6.41 -5.16
C ILE A 42 -3.10 5.95 -4.12
N LYS A 43 -4.38 6.29 -4.28
CA LYS A 43 -5.45 5.98 -3.32
C LYS A 43 -6.23 4.72 -3.68
N THR A 44 -6.23 4.35 -4.95
CA THR A 44 -6.99 3.21 -5.48
C THR A 44 -6.10 2.30 -6.32
N PHE A 45 -6.59 1.09 -6.62
CA PHE A 45 -5.93 0.21 -7.58
C PHE A 45 -5.85 0.83 -8.98
N GLU A 46 -6.86 1.60 -9.37
CA GLU A 46 -6.89 2.29 -10.65
C GLU A 46 -5.82 3.40 -10.73
N ASP A 47 -5.61 4.16 -9.65
CA ASP A 47 -4.51 5.14 -9.59
C ASP A 47 -3.15 4.45 -9.78
N ALA A 48 -2.95 3.30 -9.14
CA ALA A 48 -1.74 2.51 -9.31
C ALA A 48 -1.54 2.05 -10.75
N CYS A 49 -2.58 1.51 -11.39
CA CYS A 49 -2.54 1.10 -12.78
C CYS A 49 -2.20 2.28 -13.72
N ASN A 50 -2.81 3.43 -13.51
CA ASN A 50 -2.55 4.64 -14.28
C ASN A 50 -1.09 5.10 -14.12
N ARG A 51 -0.55 5.03 -12.91
CA ARG A 51 0.84 5.42 -12.63
C ARG A 51 1.86 4.59 -13.41
N ILE A 52 1.70 3.27 -13.44
CA ILE A 52 2.62 2.36 -14.15
C ILE A 52 2.20 2.12 -15.62
N ARG A 53 1.20 2.87 -16.11
CA ARG A 53 0.70 2.83 -17.49
C ARG A 53 0.17 1.47 -17.93
N VAL A 54 -0.52 0.77 -17.05
CA VAL A 54 -1.22 -0.47 -17.37
C VAL A 54 -2.73 -0.25 -17.34
N SER A 55 -3.48 -1.04 -18.11
CA SER A 55 -4.93 -0.93 -18.16
C SER A 55 -5.57 -1.60 -16.94
N ALA A 56 -6.22 -0.82 -16.08
CA ALA A 56 -6.99 -1.35 -14.94
C ALA A 56 -8.10 -2.31 -15.39
N ASN A 57 -8.73 -2.06 -16.53
CA ASN A 57 -9.77 -2.92 -17.08
C ASN A 57 -9.23 -4.29 -17.51
N THR A 58 -8.08 -4.34 -18.16
CA THR A 58 -7.43 -5.59 -18.54
C THR A 58 -7.04 -6.41 -17.32
N LEU A 59 -6.47 -5.76 -16.30
CA LEU A 59 -6.06 -6.39 -15.05
C LEU A 59 -7.25 -6.84 -14.21
N SER A 60 -8.32 -6.04 -14.18
CA SER A 60 -9.58 -6.41 -13.53
C SER A 60 -10.25 -7.59 -14.24
N ALA A 61 -10.19 -7.65 -15.57
CA ALA A 61 -10.72 -8.78 -16.33
C ALA A 61 -9.97 -10.08 -16.02
N VAL A 62 -8.64 -10.04 -15.92
CA VAL A 62 -7.84 -11.19 -15.49
C VAL A 62 -8.22 -11.60 -14.06
N GLY A 63 -8.35 -10.64 -13.14
CA GLY A 63 -8.75 -10.89 -11.76
C GLY A 63 -10.16 -11.47 -11.62
N ASN A 64 -11.08 -11.12 -12.50
CA ASN A 64 -12.46 -11.63 -12.47
C ASN A 64 -12.59 -13.09 -12.91
N HIS A 65 -11.59 -13.64 -13.60
CA HIS A 65 -11.51 -15.08 -13.87
C HIS A 65 -11.14 -15.90 -12.62
N PHE A 66 -10.60 -15.27 -11.60
CA PHE A 66 -10.34 -15.92 -10.32
C PHE A 66 -11.64 -15.97 -9.51
N ASN A 67 -12.16 -17.17 -9.30
CA ASN A 67 -13.28 -17.39 -8.39
C ASN A 67 -12.86 -17.17 -6.92
N LYS A 68 -13.78 -17.39 -5.98
CA LYS A 68 -13.52 -17.22 -4.55
C LYS A 68 -12.28 -17.97 -4.03
N ALA A 69 -11.94 -19.13 -4.64
CA ALA A 69 -10.78 -19.93 -4.25
C ALA A 69 -9.44 -19.21 -4.55
N PHE A 70 -9.44 -18.25 -5.49
CA PHE A 70 -8.27 -17.48 -5.88
C PHE A 70 -8.29 -16.03 -5.36
N ALA A 71 -9.20 -15.70 -4.45
CA ALA A 71 -9.34 -14.33 -3.92
C ALA A 71 -8.02 -13.79 -3.34
N GLN A 72 -7.26 -14.64 -2.64
CA GLN A 72 -5.95 -14.27 -2.08
C GLN A 72 -4.92 -13.98 -3.18
N ALA A 73 -4.88 -14.80 -4.23
CA ALA A 73 -3.98 -14.59 -5.36
C ALA A 73 -4.31 -13.29 -6.12
N ASN A 74 -5.60 -12.99 -6.29
CA ASN A 74 -6.04 -11.75 -6.89
C ASN A 74 -5.67 -10.53 -6.03
N ALA A 75 -5.81 -10.62 -4.70
CA ALA A 75 -5.39 -9.57 -3.79
C ALA A 75 -3.87 -9.34 -3.85
N LEU A 76 -3.06 -10.41 -3.83
CA LEU A 76 -1.61 -10.33 -3.99
C LEU A 76 -1.23 -9.62 -5.30
N TYR A 77 -1.83 -10.02 -6.40
CA TYR A 77 -1.59 -9.43 -7.71
C TYR A 77 -1.85 -7.90 -7.72
N LYS A 78 -2.99 -7.47 -7.14
CA LYS A 78 -3.30 -6.05 -7.01
C LYS A 78 -2.32 -5.32 -6.11
N LEU A 79 -1.91 -5.93 -5.01
CA LEU A 79 -0.93 -5.36 -4.08
C LEU A 79 0.45 -5.19 -4.74
N MET A 80 0.87 -6.10 -5.61
CA MET A 80 2.13 -5.96 -6.36
C MET A 80 2.10 -4.75 -7.31
N ILE A 81 0.99 -4.53 -8.02
CA ILE A 81 0.79 -3.35 -8.87
C ILE A 81 0.80 -2.05 -8.05
N ILE A 82 0.13 -2.06 -6.89
CA ILE A 82 0.11 -0.91 -5.98
C ILE A 82 1.50 -0.64 -5.42
N GLN A 83 2.23 -1.67 -5.03
CA GLN A 83 3.59 -1.56 -4.51
C GLN A 83 4.54 -0.95 -5.56
N ASP A 84 4.48 -1.43 -6.80
CA ASP A 84 5.28 -0.91 -7.90
C ASP A 84 4.98 0.58 -8.17
N ALA A 85 3.70 0.95 -8.20
CA ALA A 85 3.26 2.34 -8.36
C ALA A 85 3.72 3.26 -7.22
N ILE A 86 3.66 2.81 -5.96
CA ILE A 86 4.08 3.59 -4.78
C ILE A 86 5.60 3.72 -4.72
N ASN A 87 6.33 2.68 -5.12
CA ASN A 87 7.80 2.71 -5.20
C ASN A 87 8.30 3.52 -6.40
N ASP A 88 7.43 3.89 -7.34
CA ASP A 88 7.76 4.65 -8.54
C ASP A 88 8.66 3.88 -9.53
N GLY A 89 8.41 2.58 -9.65
CA GLY A 89 9.19 1.69 -10.51
C GLY A 89 10.64 1.50 -10.06
N TYR A 90 11.03 2.04 -8.90
CA TYR A 90 12.36 1.82 -8.35
C TYR A 90 12.46 0.39 -7.82
N PRO A 91 13.40 -0.42 -8.31
CA PRO A 91 13.74 -1.67 -7.66
C PRO A 91 14.16 -1.35 -6.22
N LEU A 92 13.80 -2.22 -5.28
CA LEU A 92 14.37 -2.14 -3.94
C LEU A 92 15.87 -2.17 -4.07
N ASP A 93 16.55 -1.19 -3.47
CA ASP A 93 17.99 -1.10 -3.48
C ASP A 93 18.58 -2.39 -2.88
N GLU A 94 19.52 -3.03 -3.59
CA GLU A 94 20.12 -4.28 -3.13
C GLU A 94 20.79 -4.13 -1.76
N ASP A 95 21.21 -2.92 -1.41
CA ASP A 95 21.84 -2.56 -0.13
C ASP A 95 20.90 -1.83 0.82
N GLY A 96 19.64 -1.59 0.44
CA GLY A 96 18.68 -0.80 1.20
C GLY A 96 17.78 -1.62 2.12
N ASP A 97 17.21 -0.95 3.12
CA ASP A 97 16.20 -1.51 4.00
C ASP A 97 14.89 -1.71 3.24
N ALA A 98 14.44 -2.94 3.15
CA ALA A 98 13.14 -3.29 2.60
C ALA A 98 12.06 -3.17 3.69
N TRP A 99 11.19 -2.17 3.60
CA TRP A 99 10.10 -1.92 4.54
C TRP A 99 8.82 -2.62 4.10
N TYR A 100 8.11 -3.27 5.03
CA TYR A 100 6.84 -3.93 4.75
C TYR A 100 5.80 -3.60 5.82
N PRO A 101 4.50 -3.49 5.45
CA PRO A 101 3.43 -3.35 6.43
C PRO A 101 3.16 -4.68 7.12
N TYR A 102 2.78 -4.62 8.40
CA TYR A 102 2.40 -5.81 9.18
C TYR A 102 1.23 -5.52 10.11
N TRP A 103 0.55 -6.59 10.50
CA TRP A 103 -0.59 -6.57 11.41
C TRP A 103 -0.34 -7.51 12.57
N VAL A 104 -0.84 -7.14 13.74
CA VAL A 104 -0.85 -8.00 14.92
C VAL A 104 -2.19 -8.70 14.97
N LEU A 105 -2.17 -10.02 15.07
CA LEU A 105 -3.37 -10.84 15.23
C LEU A 105 -3.56 -11.18 16.70
N TYR A 106 -4.81 -11.25 17.12
CA TYR A 106 -5.24 -11.58 18.48
C TYR A 106 -6.12 -12.82 18.44
N SER A 107 -5.87 -13.76 19.32
CA SER A 107 -6.69 -14.96 19.53
C SER A 107 -8.06 -14.62 20.14
N LYS A 108 -8.97 -15.56 20.07
CA LYS A 108 -10.29 -15.45 20.74
C LYS A 108 -10.15 -15.24 22.25
N GLY A 109 -9.19 -15.95 22.87
CA GLY A 109 -8.92 -15.80 24.31
C GLY A 109 -8.46 -14.38 24.65
N GLU A 110 -7.46 -13.85 23.95
CA GLU A 110 -6.97 -12.47 24.17
C GLU A 110 -8.06 -11.43 23.98
N ILE A 111 -8.93 -11.58 22.98
CA ILE A 111 -10.05 -10.66 22.75
C ILE A 111 -11.06 -10.75 23.89
N ALA A 112 -11.41 -11.96 24.36
CA ALA A 112 -12.33 -12.16 25.47
C ALA A 112 -11.82 -11.57 26.79
N GLU A 113 -10.54 -11.77 27.10
CA GLU A 113 -9.90 -11.24 28.30
C GLU A 113 -9.75 -9.72 28.29
N MET A 114 -9.56 -9.14 27.09
CA MET A 114 -9.31 -7.70 26.95
C MET A 114 -10.54 -6.85 27.26
N GLY A 115 -11.73 -7.29 26.89
CA GLY A 115 -12.96 -6.52 26.97
C GLY A 115 -13.10 -5.47 25.85
N GLU A 116 -14.32 -5.03 25.63
CA GLU A 116 -14.68 -4.18 24.47
C GLU A 116 -14.02 -2.79 24.50
N ASP A 117 -14.04 -2.14 25.66
CA ASP A 117 -13.51 -0.77 25.80
C ASP A 117 -11.98 -0.75 25.52
N LYS A 118 -11.26 -1.68 26.10
CA LYS A 118 -9.81 -1.80 25.90
C LYS A 118 -9.47 -2.20 24.46
N ARG A 119 -10.28 -3.09 23.85
CA ARG A 119 -10.15 -3.47 22.44
C ARG A 119 -10.27 -2.24 21.53
N LYS A 120 -11.33 -1.44 21.70
CA LYS A 120 -11.58 -0.22 20.92
C LYS A 120 -10.50 0.83 21.13
N ALA A 121 -10.08 1.05 22.37
CA ALA A 121 -9.00 2.00 22.70
C ALA A 121 -7.66 1.63 22.03
N ASN A 122 -7.41 0.34 21.83
CA ASN A 122 -6.22 -0.15 21.14
C ASN A 122 -6.39 -0.24 19.60
N GLY A 123 -7.52 0.15 19.04
CA GLY A 123 -7.79 0.09 17.60
C GLY A 123 -7.80 -1.34 17.04
N ILE A 124 -8.19 -2.32 17.85
CA ILE A 124 -8.28 -3.71 17.42
C ILE A 124 -9.66 -3.94 16.80
N LYS A 125 -9.67 -4.31 15.53
CA LYS A 125 -10.86 -4.67 14.75
C LYS A 125 -11.15 -6.16 14.88
N LEU A 126 -12.43 -6.52 14.98
CA LEU A 126 -12.83 -7.93 15.05
C LEU A 126 -12.80 -8.58 13.68
N LEU A 127 -12.37 -9.85 13.67
CA LEU A 127 -12.36 -10.69 12.47
C LEU A 127 -13.56 -11.64 12.46
N SER A 128 -14.21 -11.77 11.30
CA SER A 128 -15.08 -12.91 11.05
C SER A 128 -14.24 -14.13 10.70
N CYS A 129 -14.60 -15.29 11.25
CA CYS A 129 -13.91 -16.55 10.94
C CYS A 129 -14.14 -16.92 9.48
N VAL A 130 -13.11 -16.90 8.64
CA VAL A 130 -13.26 -17.06 7.18
C VAL A 130 -12.63 -18.34 6.65
N SER A 131 -11.61 -18.89 7.32
CA SER A 131 -10.97 -20.13 6.90
C SER A 131 -10.58 -21.00 8.10
N ALA A 132 -10.45 -22.30 7.86
CA ALA A 132 -9.99 -23.24 8.87
C ALA A 132 -8.61 -22.88 9.45
N ASN A 133 -7.74 -22.30 8.63
CA ASN A 133 -6.38 -21.92 9.03
C ASN A 133 -6.33 -20.67 9.94
N ASN A 134 -7.41 -19.88 9.99
CA ASN A 134 -7.51 -18.64 10.78
C ASN A 134 -8.63 -18.68 11.81
N SER A 135 -9.15 -19.88 12.14
CA SER A 135 -10.30 -20.04 13.05
C SER A 135 -10.07 -19.54 14.47
N GLU A 136 -8.81 -19.50 14.91
CA GLU A 136 -8.44 -19.04 16.25
C GLU A 136 -8.20 -17.53 16.33
N ASN A 137 -8.01 -16.84 15.20
CA ASN A 137 -7.83 -15.40 15.18
C ASN A 137 -9.18 -14.69 15.25
N ALA A 138 -9.33 -13.79 16.20
CA ALA A 138 -10.56 -13.04 16.44
C ALA A 138 -10.40 -11.54 16.31
N GLY A 139 -9.16 -11.03 16.33
CA GLY A 139 -8.88 -9.60 16.21
C GLY A 139 -7.64 -9.30 15.39
N VAL A 140 -7.61 -8.10 14.81
CA VAL A 140 -6.47 -7.57 14.06
C VAL A 140 -6.24 -6.10 14.40
N ARG A 141 -4.98 -5.71 14.56
CA ARG A 141 -4.56 -4.32 14.71
C ARG A 141 -3.45 -4.01 13.71
N GLY A 142 -3.54 -2.92 13.03
CA GLY A 142 -2.50 -2.44 12.10
C GLY A 142 -2.98 -1.23 11.32
N ALA A 143 -2.31 -0.76 10.27
CA ALA A 143 -1.02 -1.30 9.86
C ALA A 143 0.10 -0.59 10.61
N SER A 144 1.17 -1.34 10.91
CA SER A 144 2.47 -0.83 11.28
C SER A 144 3.47 -1.14 10.16
N ALA A 145 4.69 -0.61 10.24
CA ALA A 145 5.74 -0.93 9.27
C ALA A 145 7.01 -1.39 9.98
N ASN A 146 7.62 -2.43 9.45
CA ASN A 146 8.90 -2.96 9.90
C ASN A 146 9.85 -3.10 8.72
N HIS A 147 11.14 -3.24 8.97
CA HIS A 147 12.17 -3.43 7.94
C HIS A 147 13.04 -4.63 8.25
N ARG A 148 13.62 -5.22 7.21
CA ARG A 148 14.72 -6.18 7.32
C ARG A 148 15.65 -5.98 6.14
N GLY A 149 16.95 -6.13 6.38
CA GLY A 149 17.95 -6.14 5.31
C GLY A 149 17.61 -7.24 4.31
N ALA A 150 17.67 -6.91 3.03
CA ALA A 150 17.29 -7.79 1.91
C ALA A 150 18.04 -9.13 1.91
N TYR A 151 19.19 -9.18 2.57
CA TYR A 151 20.07 -10.36 2.61
C TYR A 151 19.69 -11.45 3.60
N THR A 152 18.84 -11.15 4.59
CA THR A 152 18.73 -12.06 5.74
C THR A 152 17.59 -13.03 5.66
N PHE A 153 16.48 -12.70 5.01
CA PHE A 153 15.32 -13.59 4.89
C PHE A 153 14.41 -13.20 3.72
N ALA A 154 14.28 -14.08 2.73
CA ALA A 154 13.16 -14.06 1.80
C ALA A 154 11.90 -14.45 2.56
N ASN A 155 11.28 -13.50 3.27
CA ASN A 155 10.05 -13.69 3.99
C ASN A 155 8.84 -13.40 3.10
N TYR A 156 7.64 -13.84 3.53
CA TYR A 156 6.36 -13.66 2.84
C TYR A 156 6.04 -12.21 2.44
N GLY A 157 6.69 -11.23 3.03
CA GLY A 157 6.52 -9.80 2.70
C GLY A 157 7.46 -9.30 1.60
N PHE A 158 8.48 -10.05 1.21
CA PHE A 158 9.48 -9.57 0.26
C PHE A 158 8.91 -9.05 -1.07
N PRO A 159 7.93 -9.71 -1.72
CA PRO A 159 7.31 -9.19 -2.93
C PRO A 159 6.47 -7.92 -2.72
N LEU A 160 6.21 -7.52 -1.47
CA LEU A 160 5.37 -6.39 -1.10
C LEU A 160 6.13 -5.38 -0.24
N CYS A 161 7.43 -5.22 -0.50
CA CYS A 161 8.28 -4.28 0.22
C CYS A 161 8.31 -2.90 -0.42
N PHE A 162 8.62 -1.90 0.38
CA PHE A 162 8.68 -0.50 0.01
C PHE A 162 10.04 0.10 0.37
N GLY A 163 10.49 1.07 -0.42
CA GLY A 163 11.77 1.75 -0.21
C GLY A 163 11.81 2.67 1.03
N SER A 164 10.70 2.82 1.77
CA SER A 164 10.71 3.58 3.03
C SER A 164 9.59 3.14 3.99
N LYS A 165 9.81 3.41 5.30
CA LYS A 165 8.81 3.20 6.35
C LYS A 165 7.49 3.93 6.07
N ALA A 166 7.58 5.16 5.57
CA ALA A 166 6.42 6.00 5.29
C ALA A 166 5.55 5.40 4.16
N LYS A 167 6.18 4.93 3.08
CA LYS A 167 5.49 4.25 1.97
C LYS A 167 4.83 2.95 2.42
N ALA A 168 5.55 2.10 3.18
CA ALA A 168 4.99 0.86 3.73
C ALA A 168 3.79 1.10 4.63
N LEU A 169 3.91 2.07 5.55
CA LEU A 169 2.81 2.42 6.45
C LEU A 169 1.60 2.99 5.71
N TYR A 170 1.83 3.84 4.71
CA TYR A 170 0.79 4.37 3.84
C TYR A 170 0.05 3.24 3.12
N ALA A 171 0.80 2.37 2.42
CA ALA A 171 0.22 1.25 1.68
C ALA A 171 -0.60 0.33 2.58
N GLY A 172 -0.07 -0.02 3.76
CA GLY A 172 -0.77 -0.86 4.72
C GLY A 172 -2.09 -0.27 5.21
N LYS A 173 -2.14 1.04 5.46
CA LYS A 173 -3.36 1.74 5.90
C LYS A 173 -4.35 1.95 4.76
N GLN A 174 -3.88 2.45 3.62
CA GLN A 174 -4.74 2.79 2.48
C GLN A 174 -5.37 1.55 1.84
N PHE A 175 -4.62 0.45 1.77
CA PHE A 175 -5.05 -0.79 1.11
C PHE A 175 -5.27 -1.94 2.10
N GLU A 176 -5.59 -1.64 3.35
CA GLU A 176 -5.79 -2.62 4.43
C GLU A 176 -6.72 -3.77 4.00
N SER A 177 -7.82 -3.47 3.36
CA SER A 177 -8.78 -4.49 2.91
C SER A 177 -8.18 -5.52 1.94
N LEU A 178 -7.29 -5.08 1.04
CA LEU A 178 -6.58 -5.98 0.13
C LEU A 178 -5.54 -6.83 0.87
N TYR A 179 -4.82 -6.27 1.83
CA TYR A 179 -3.89 -7.04 2.67
C TYR A 179 -4.62 -8.08 3.51
N LEU A 180 -5.74 -7.72 4.14
CA LEU A 180 -6.55 -8.67 4.89
C LEU A 180 -7.09 -9.78 3.97
N GLN A 181 -7.56 -9.45 2.76
CA GLN A 181 -7.98 -10.42 1.77
C GLN A 181 -6.83 -11.34 1.35
N TYR A 182 -5.63 -10.81 1.15
CA TYR A 182 -4.42 -11.59 0.84
C TYR A 182 -4.11 -12.59 1.96
N TYR A 183 -4.22 -12.18 3.21
CA TYR A 183 -4.04 -13.07 4.38
C TYR A 183 -5.21 -14.03 4.61
N GLY A 184 -6.28 -13.96 3.82
CA GLY A 184 -7.49 -14.75 4.03
C GLY A 184 -8.30 -14.31 5.26
N LEU A 185 -8.13 -13.06 5.68
CA LEU A 185 -8.83 -12.45 6.80
C LEU A 185 -10.01 -11.59 6.30
N LYS A 186 -11.06 -11.51 7.11
CA LYS A 186 -12.23 -10.67 6.84
C LYS A 186 -12.66 -9.99 8.13
N LEU A 187 -12.87 -8.69 8.09
CA LEU A 187 -13.44 -7.95 9.20
C LEU A 187 -14.91 -8.35 9.43
N GLN A 188 -15.36 -8.26 10.67
CA GLN A 188 -16.79 -8.36 11.00
C GLN A 188 -17.54 -7.15 10.43
N GLU A 189 -18.84 -7.29 10.21
CA GLU A 189 -19.69 -6.18 9.80
C GLU A 189 -19.66 -5.06 10.86
N GLY A 190 -19.46 -3.84 10.40
CA GLY A 190 -19.35 -2.66 11.28
C GLY A 190 -17.93 -2.31 11.76
N GLU A 191 -16.97 -3.19 11.60
CA GLU A 191 -15.55 -2.92 11.92
C GLU A 191 -14.86 -2.28 10.69
N LYS A 192 -14.70 -0.95 10.69
CA LYS A 192 -14.02 -0.19 9.62
C LYS A 192 -12.74 0.46 10.12
#